data_ebcedb5b98c7c880478dd6a0300ccfea
#
_entry.id   ebcedb5b98c7c880478dd6a0300ccfea
#
_cell.length_a   1.000
_cell.length_b   1.000
_cell.length_c   1.000
_cell.angle_alpha   90.00
_cell.angle_beta   90.00
_cell.angle_gamma   90.00
#
_symmetry.space_group_name_H-M   'P 1'
#
loop_
_entity.id
_entity.type
_entity.pdbx_description
1 polymer ?
#
loop_
_entity_poly.entity_id
_entity_poly.type
_entity_poly.pdbx_seq_one_letter_code
_entity_poly.pdbx_strand_id
1 'polypeptide(L)'
;MTPIRSLIATALAAGLASAAAAQDAGDNIAVAYEEDGRYFTADDIPTYNVAEDGTVDWLTFSGFRRYHSECHVCHGPDGEGSTYAPALKKSAVEMDYYDFYSVVVNGRENGNSVMPHFGDNRNVMCYLDDIYVYLKARGMDAVPRGRPAKKEAKADAIQEDENDCMG
;
A
#
# COMPACT_ATOMS: atom_id res chain seq x y z
N MET A 1 -7.72 -55.95 -58.71
CA MET A 1 -7.24 -56.06 -57.31
C MET A 1 -6.51 -54.80 -56.94
N THR A 2 -7.19 -53.85 -56.32
CA THR A 2 -6.65 -52.53 -55.93
C THR A 2 -6.66 -52.45 -54.40
N PRO A 3 -5.55 -52.15 -53.73
CA PRO A 3 -5.56 -52.02 -52.27
C PRO A 3 -6.01 -50.62 -51.86
N ILE A 4 -6.91 -50.58 -50.93
CA ILE A 4 -7.43 -49.40 -50.21
C ILE A 4 -6.37 -48.90 -49.26
N ARG A 5 -5.89 -47.69 -49.48
CA ARG A 5 -5.03 -46.95 -48.51
C ARG A 5 -5.87 -46.26 -47.49
N SER A 6 -5.79 -46.74 -46.23
CA SER A 6 -6.36 -46.12 -45.04
C SER A 6 -5.57 -44.87 -44.67
N LEU A 7 -6.17 -43.71 -44.70
CA LEU A 7 -5.58 -42.47 -44.19
C LEU A 7 -5.99 -42.35 -42.69
N ILE A 8 -5.04 -42.48 -41.82
CA ILE A 8 -5.19 -42.21 -40.40
C ILE A 8 -4.98 -40.71 -40.20
N ALA A 9 -6.05 -40.01 -39.88
CA ALA A 9 -6.01 -38.59 -39.50
C ALA A 9 -5.64 -38.48 -38.02
N THR A 10 -4.44 -38.02 -37.73
CA THR A 10 -3.97 -37.70 -36.38
C THR A 10 -4.49 -36.34 -35.98
N ALA A 11 -5.49 -36.27 -35.11
CA ALA A 11 -5.97 -35.03 -34.52
C ALA A 11 -4.99 -34.56 -33.44
N LEU A 12 -4.32 -33.44 -33.71
CA LEU A 12 -3.45 -32.73 -32.75
C LEU A 12 -4.33 -31.89 -31.82
N ALA A 13 -4.56 -32.36 -30.59
CA ALA A 13 -5.23 -31.58 -29.56
C ALA A 13 -4.25 -30.54 -29.01
N ALA A 14 -4.42 -29.28 -29.41
CA ALA A 14 -3.72 -28.15 -28.81
C ALA A 14 -4.34 -27.86 -27.44
N GLY A 15 -3.66 -28.28 -26.38
CA GLY A 15 -4.00 -27.92 -25.00
C GLY A 15 -3.71 -26.44 -24.79
N LEU A 16 -4.74 -25.62 -24.59
CA LEU A 16 -4.65 -24.27 -24.09
C LEU A 16 -4.26 -24.36 -22.60
N ALA A 17 -2.97 -24.19 -22.31
CA ALA A 17 -2.51 -23.95 -20.95
C ALA A 17 -2.97 -22.55 -20.56
N SER A 18 -4.04 -22.45 -19.76
CA SER A 18 -4.42 -21.23 -19.06
C SER A 18 -3.34 -20.93 -18.05
N ALA A 19 -2.47 -19.98 -18.33
CA ALA A 19 -1.61 -19.38 -17.31
C ALA A 19 -2.54 -18.63 -16.34
N ALA A 20 -2.83 -19.27 -15.20
CA ALA A 20 -3.36 -18.53 -14.06
C ALA A 20 -2.27 -17.52 -13.66
N ALA A 21 -2.48 -16.26 -13.96
CA ALA A 21 -1.70 -15.19 -13.37
C ALA A 21 -1.89 -15.30 -11.86
N ALA A 22 -0.81 -15.57 -11.12
CA ALA A 22 -0.81 -15.40 -9.68
C ALA A 22 -1.15 -13.90 -9.46
N GLN A 23 -2.32 -13.63 -8.92
CA GLN A 23 -2.66 -12.31 -8.44
C GLN A 23 -1.74 -12.08 -7.24
N ASP A 24 -0.80 -11.15 -7.39
CA ASP A 24 -0.06 -10.63 -6.25
C ASP A 24 -1.10 -10.16 -5.22
N ALA A 25 -0.93 -10.62 -3.97
CA ALA A 25 -1.83 -10.32 -2.86
C ALA A 25 -1.61 -8.88 -2.34
N GLY A 26 -1.37 -7.93 -3.22
CA GLY A 26 -1.22 -6.51 -2.93
C GLY A 26 -2.24 -5.71 -3.73
N ASP A 27 -2.77 -4.63 -3.12
CA ASP A 27 -3.65 -3.71 -3.82
C ASP A 27 -2.99 -3.17 -5.08
N ASN A 28 -3.77 -3.01 -6.15
CA ASN A 28 -3.32 -2.27 -7.31
C ASN A 28 -3.01 -0.82 -6.86
N ILE A 29 -1.76 -0.40 -7.05
CA ILE A 29 -1.28 0.91 -6.58
C ILE A 29 -1.38 2.02 -7.63
N ALA A 30 -1.78 1.68 -8.87
CA ALA A 30 -1.90 2.65 -9.94
C ALA A 30 -2.98 3.69 -9.61
N VAL A 31 -2.64 4.97 -9.78
CA VAL A 31 -3.61 6.05 -9.65
C VAL A 31 -4.67 5.92 -10.74
N ALA A 32 -5.92 5.79 -10.33
CA ALA A 32 -7.07 5.79 -11.23
C ALA A 32 -7.75 7.17 -11.29
N TYR A 33 -7.82 7.87 -10.18
CA TYR A 33 -8.38 9.21 -10.10
C TYR A 33 -7.81 10.00 -8.92
N GLU A 34 -8.04 11.30 -8.94
CA GLU A 34 -7.74 12.24 -7.85
C GLU A 34 -9.05 12.90 -7.42
N GLU A 35 -9.26 13.03 -6.11
CA GLU A 35 -10.36 13.75 -5.51
C GLU A 35 -9.88 14.52 -4.28
N ASP A 36 -10.17 15.80 -4.24
CA ASP A 36 -9.87 16.68 -3.11
C ASP A 36 -8.40 16.64 -2.63
N GLY A 37 -7.46 16.48 -3.56
CA GLY A 37 -6.03 16.40 -3.29
C GLY A 37 -5.55 15.03 -2.77
N ARG A 38 -6.38 14.02 -2.88
CA ARG A 38 -6.08 12.61 -2.58
C ARG A 38 -6.09 11.79 -3.85
N TYR A 39 -5.22 10.80 -3.92
CA TYR A 39 -5.13 9.89 -5.07
C TYR A 39 -5.65 8.52 -4.68
N PHE A 40 -6.41 7.90 -5.59
CA PHE A 40 -7.06 6.62 -5.37
C PHE A 40 -6.79 5.64 -6.50
N THR A 41 -6.82 4.36 -6.14
CA THR A 41 -6.82 3.25 -7.10
C THR A 41 -8.22 3.07 -7.71
N ALA A 42 -8.35 2.16 -8.68
CA ALA A 42 -9.65 1.80 -9.26
C ALA A 42 -10.61 1.10 -8.26
N ASP A 43 -10.08 0.62 -7.14
CA ASP A 43 -10.82 -0.03 -6.07
C ASP A 43 -11.08 0.93 -4.88
N ASP A 44 -10.98 2.24 -5.10
CA ASP A 44 -11.18 3.30 -4.11
C ASP A 44 -10.21 3.23 -2.90
N ILE A 45 -9.04 2.61 -3.08
CA ILE A 45 -8.02 2.53 -2.04
C ILE A 45 -7.09 3.75 -2.16
N PRO A 46 -6.75 4.44 -1.04
CA PRO A 46 -5.78 5.52 -1.05
C PRO A 46 -4.42 5.06 -1.59
N THR A 47 -3.83 5.83 -2.49
CA THR A 47 -2.53 5.53 -3.08
C THR A 47 -1.66 6.78 -3.20
N TYR A 48 -0.38 6.58 -3.46
CA TYR A 48 0.58 7.67 -3.62
C TYR A 48 0.65 8.17 -5.06
N ASN A 49 1.01 9.44 -5.20
CA ASN A 49 1.41 10.03 -6.47
C ASN A 49 2.78 10.70 -6.32
N VAL A 50 3.74 10.31 -7.13
CA VAL A 50 5.10 10.88 -7.14
C VAL A 50 5.40 11.38 -8.53
N ALA A 51 5.57 12.70 -8.67
CA ALA A 51 5.91 13.32 -9.94
C ALA A 51 7.36 13.00 -10.37
N GLU A 52 7.66 13.15 -11.67
CA GLU A 52 9.00 12.89 -12.23
C GLU A 52 10.12 13.69 -11.55
N ASP A 53 9.82 14.88 -11.05
CA ASP A 53 10.77 15.74 -10.34
C ASP A 53 10.94 15.40 -8.84
N GLY A 54 10.29 14.31 -8.38
CA GLY A 54 10.31 13.83 -7.01
C GLY A 54 9.36 14.56 -6.06
N THR A 55 8.43 15.39 -6.58
CA THR A 55 7.36 15.97 -5.77
C THR A 55 6.38 14.89 -5.39
N VAL A 56 6.15 14.69 -4.10
CA VAL A 56 5.17 13.72 -3.58
C VAL A 56 3.83 14.39 -3.31
N ASP A 57 2.76 13.61 -3.36
CA ASP A 57 1.43 14.04 -2.90
C ASP A 57 1.43 14.42 -1.41
N TRP A 58 0.35 15.10 -0.97
CA TRP A 58 0.26 15.53 0.42
C TRP A 58 0.21 14.37 1.41
N LEU A 59 -0.54 13.29 1.12
CA LEU A 59 -0.67 12.15 2.02
C LEU A 59 0.67 11.45 2.23
N THR A 60 1.45 11.22 1.18
CA THR A 60 2.81 10.67 1.27
C THR A 60 3.70 11.51 2.19
N PHE A 61 3.66 12.84 2.06
CA PHE A 61 4.45 13.73 2.92
C PHE A 61 3.95 13.74 4.37
N SER A 62 2.65 13.82 4.58
CA SER A 62 2.03 13.79 5.90
C SER A 62 2.27 12.45 6.57
N GLY A 63 2.14 11.35 5.84
CA GLY A 63 2.40 9.99 6.30
C GLY A 63 3.84 9.79 6.76
N PHE A 64 4.84 10.36 6.06
CA PHE A 64 6.21 10.40 6.56
C PHE A 64 6.27 11.01 7.97
N ARG A 65 5.63 12.15 8.19
CA ARG A 65 5.65 12.84 9.49
C ARG A 65 4.95 12.03 10.58
N ARG A 66 3.76 11.46 10.27
CA ARG A 66 2.96 10.68 11.21
C ARG A 66 3.62 9.37 11.56
N TYR A 67 4.15 8.68 10.57
CA TYR A 67 4.93 7.46 10.80
C TYR A 67 6.12 7.69 11.76
N HIS A 68 6.89 8.77 11.55
CA HIS A 68 8.04 9.09 12.40
C HIS A 68 7.65 9.64 13.79
N SER A 69 6.41 10.06 13.98
CA SER A 69 5.86 10.44 15.27
C SER A 69 5.39 9.24 16.09
N GLU A 70 4.70 8.30 15.46
CA GLU A 70 3.89 7.28 16.15
C GLU A 70 4.45 5.84 16.02
N CYS A 71 5.13 5.52 14.92
CA CYS A 71 5.43 4.14 14.56
C CYS A 71 6.93 3.79 14.59
N HIS A 72 7.79 4.76 14.26
CA HIS A 72 9.22 4.49 13.99
C HIS A 72 10.00 3.96 15.20
N VAL A 73 9.55 4.26 16.42
CA VAL A 73 10.24 3.81 17.66
C VAL A 73 10.35 2.29 17.70
N CYS A 74 9.29 1.59 17.27
CA CYS A 74 9.28 0.14 17.19
C CYS A 74 9.69 -0.37 15.81
N HIS A 75 9.16 0.23 14.75
CA HIS A 75 9.31 -0.27 13.37
C HIS A 75 10.49 0.32 12.60
N GLY A 76 11.38 1.04 13.29
CA GLY A 76 12.57 1.65 12.71
C GLY A 76 12.27 2.84 11.80
N PRO A 77 13.27 3.66 11.47
CA PRO A 77 13.08 4.78 10.56
C PRO A 77 12.68 4.29 9.17
N ASP A 78 11.84 5.07 8.50
CA ASP A 78 11.42 4.86 7.11
C ASP A 78 10.75 3.50 6.83
N GLY A 79 10.19 2.84 7.86
CA GLY A 79 9.52 1.55 7.71
C GLY A 79 10.46 0.36 7.50
N GLU A 80 11.74 0.51 7.78
CA GLU A 80 12.76 -0.53 7.52
C GLU A 80 12.74 -1.70 8.51
N GLY A 81 11.98 -1.58 9.60
CA GLY A 81 11.97 -2.55 10.68
C GLY A 81 13.07 -2.32 11.72
N SER A 82 13.02 -3.08 12.81
CA SER A 82 13.98 -3.07 13.88
C SER A 82 14.12 -4.46 14.51
N THR A 83 14.87 -4.56 15.59
CA THR A 83 14.92 -5.79 16.40
C THR A 83 13.63 -6.04 17.19
N TYR A 84 12.75 -5.05 17.31
CA TYR A 84 11.50 -5.13 18.07
C TYR A 84 10.29 -5.43 17.20
N ALA A 85 10.28 -4.92 15.96
CA ALA A 85 9.10 -4.99 15.09
C ALA A 85 9.48 -5.11 13.60
N PRO A 86 8.61 -5.71 12.77
CA PRO A 86 8.90 -5.95 11.36
C PRO A 86 8.97 -4.65 10.54
N ALA A 87 9.50 -4.78 9.32
CA ALA A 87 9.57 -3.71 8.33
C ALA A 87 8.17 -3.41 7.78
N LEU A 88 7.57 -2.28 8.19
CA LEU A 88 6.21 -1.92 7.77
C LEU A 88 6.11 -1.58 6.28
N LYS A 89 7.19 -1.13 5.64
CA LYS A 89 7.21 -0.95 4.18
C LYS A 89 6.93 -2.25 3.42
N LYS A 90 7.35 -3.42 3.96
CA LYS A 90 7.01 -4.73 3.40
C LYS A 90 5.57 -5.11 3.71
N SER A 91 5.16 -4.93 4.98
CA SER A 91 3.80 -5.23 5.40
C SER A 91 2.76 -4.45 4.60
N ALA A 92 3.00 -3.18 4.30
CA ALA A 92 2.10 -2.35 3.50
C ALA A 92 2.00 -2.80 2.03
N VAL A 93 2.99 -3.52 1.49
CA VAL A 93 2.93 -4.10 0.14
C VAL A 93 2.25 -5.46 0.14
N GLU A 94 2.52 -6.28 1.16
CA GLU A 94 2.05 -7.67 1.26
C GLU A 94 0.60 -7.79 1.75
N MET A 95 0.14 -6.83 2.56
CA MET A 95 -1.23 -6.80 3.11
C MET A 95 -2.13 -5.94 2.22
N ASP A 96 -3.41 -6.29 2.13
CA ASP A 96 -4.39 -5.38 1.60
C ASP A 96 -4.63 -4.21 2.58
N TYR A 97 -5.28 -3.15 2.07
CA TYR A 97 -5.54 -1.94 2.85
C TYR A 97 -6.36 -2.21 4.12
N TYR A 98 -7.40 -3.04 4.03
CA TYR A 98 -8.29 -3.30 5.14
C TYR A 98 -7.64 -4.18 6.22
N ASP A 99 -6.79 -5.12 5.82
CA ASP A 99 -5.98 -5.92 6.74
C ASP A 99 -4.95 -5.03 7.45
N PHE A 100 -4.27 -4.14 6.71
CA PHE A 100 -3.36 -3.15 7.31
C PHE A 100 -4.10 -2.27 8.33
N TYR A 101 -5.25 -1.71 7.93
CA TYR A 101 -6.13 -0.90 8.79
C TYR A 101 -6.52 -1.66 10.06
N SER A 102 -7.01 -2.89 9.91
CA SER A 102 -7.43 -3.74 11.02
C SER A 102 -6.30 -4.00 12.03
N VAL A 103 -5.08 -4.26 11.54
CA VAL A 103 -3.92 -4.48 12.41
C VAL A 103 -3.56 -3.21 13.20
N VAL A 104 -3.63 -2.04 12.58
CA VAL A 104 -3.33 -0.79 13.29
C VAL A 104 -4.40 -0.47 14.33
N VAL A 105 -5.68 -0.63 13.98
CA VAL A 105 -6.81 -0.35 14.89
C VAL A 105 -6.78 -1.27 16.11
N ASN A 106 -6.64 -2.58 15.87
CA ASN A 106 -6.84 -3.59 16.92
C ASN A 106 -5.54 -4.01 17.61
N GLY A 107 -4.39 -3.65 17.05
CA GLY A 107 -3.10 -4.19 17.49
C GLY A 107 -2.90 -5.64 17.02
N ARG A 108 -1.76 -6.21 17.38
CA ARG A 108 -1.43 -7.60 17.02
C ARG A 108 -0.48 -8.21 18.03
N GLU A 109 -0.76 -9.44 18.42
CA GLU A 109 0.14 -10.25 19.23
C GLU A 109 0.77 -11.37 18.39
N ASN A 110 2.07 -11.60 18.58
CA ASN A 110 2.79 -12.69 17.95
C ASN A 110 3.86 -13.23 18.92
N GLY A 111 3.55 -14.29 19.62
CA GLY A 111 4.40 -14.83 20.67
C GLY A 111 4.61 -13.83 21.80
N ASN A 112 5.86 -13.41 22.01
CA ASN A 112 6.23 -12.42 23.04
C ASN A 112 6.22 -10.97 22.53
N SER A 113 5.87 -10.75 21.27
CA SER A 113 5.83 -9.42 20.66
C SER A 113 4.40 -8.90 20.62
N VAL A 114 4.20 -7.68 21.07
CA VAL A 114 2.89 -7.02 21.08
C VAL A 114 2.99 -5.70 20.33
N MET A 115 2.18 -5.53 19.30
CA MET A 115 1.87 -4.22 18.72
C MET A 115 0.61 -3.70 19.43
N PRO A 116 0.65 -2.54 20.10
CA PRO A 116 -0.52 -1.99 20.76
C PRO A 116 -1.60 -1.63 19.74
N HIS A 117 -2.85 -1.57 20.19
CA HIS A 117 -3.95 -1.03 19.40
C HIS A 117 -3.87 0.50 19.36
N PHE A 118 -4.24 1.08 18.21
CA PHE A 118 -4.25 2.53 17.99
C PHE A 118 -5.65 3.08 17.69
N GLY A 119 -6.70 2.25 17.76
CA GLY A 119 -8.07 2.65 17.43
C GLY A 119 -8.59 3.87 18.20
N ASP A 120 -8.09 4.13 19.40
CA ASP A 120 -8.43 5.28 20.22
C ASP A 120 -7.44 6.45 20.10
N ASN A 121 -6.37 6.30 19.31
CA ASN A 121 -5.34 7.32 19.12
C ASN A 121 -5.66 8.20 17.91
N ARG A 122 -6.19 9.40 18.13
CA ARG A 122 -6.52 10.35 17.04
C ARG A 122 -5.30 10.72 16.17
N ASN A 123 -4.09 10.82 16.75
CA ASN A 123 -2.88 11.12 15.97
C ASN A 123 -2.52 10.01 14.97
N VAL A 124 -3.04 8.80 15.17
CA VAL A 124 -2.91 7.71 14.23
C VAL A 124 -4.16 7.64 13.34
N MET A 125 -5.35 7.59 13.94
CA MET A 125 -6.58 7.30 13.22
C MET A 125 -6.97 8.38 12.21
N CYS A 126 -6.78 9.66 12.54
CA CYS A 126 -7.04 10.77 11.61
C CYS A 126 -6.04 10.87 10.45
N TYR A 127 -4.99 10.07 10.46
CA TYR A 127 -3.91 10.08 9.47
C TYR A 127 -3.51 8.66 9.03
N LEU A 128 -4.40 7.68 9.22
CA LEU A 128 -4.06 6.29 8.92
C LEU A 128 -3.84 6.07 7.42
N ASP A 129 -4.64 6.72 6.58
CA ASP A 129 -4.47 6.72 5.13
C ASP A 129 -3.12 7.33 4.73
N ASP A 130 -2.74 8.44 5.35
CA ASP A 130 -1.44 9.07 5.11
C ASP A 130 -0.30 8.11 5.43
N ILE A 131 -0.36 7.45 6.59
CA ILE A 131 0.65 6.47 7.03
C ILE A 131 0.72 5.29 6.06
N TYR A 132 -0.43 4.76 5.63
CA TYR A 132 -0.52 3.66 4.67
C TYR A 132 0.10 4.05 3.33
N VAL A 133 -0.33 5.18 2.76
CA VAL A 133 0.15 5.71 1.47
C VAL A 133 1.67 5.92 1.50
N TYR A 134 2.20 6.51 2.58
CA TYR A 134 3.65 6.67 2.75
C TYR A 134 4.39 5.33 2.78
N LEU A 135 3.91 4.37 3.58
CA LEU A 135 4.53 3.05 3.71
C LEU A 135 4.45 2.25 2.40
N LYS A 136 3.34 2.39 1.66
CA LYS A 136 3.17 1.80 0.33
C LYS A 136 4.20 2.40 -0.65
N ALA A 137 4.33 3.73 -0.70
CA ALA A 137 5.31 4.42 -1.53
C ALA A 137 6.77 4.01 -1.17
N ARG A 138 7.05 3.79 0.12
CA ARG A 138 8.34 3.27 0.59
C ARG A 138 8.56 1.83 0.15
N GLY A 139 7.56 0.98 0.26
CA GLY A 139 7.64 -0.44 -0.07
C GLY A 139 7.80 -0.70 -1.56
N MET A 140 7.25 0.19 -2.38
CA MET A 140 7.36 0.17 -3.85
C MET A 140 8.59 0.92 -4.38
N ASP A 141 9.48 1.40 -3.49
CA ASP A 141 10.66 2.20 -3.82
C ASP A 141 10.36 3.49 -4.61
N ALA A 142 9.10 3.97 -4.54
CA ALA A 142 8.68 5.22 -5.20
C ALA A 142 9.27 6.46 -4.51
N VAL A 143 9.55 6.38 -3.21
CA VAL A 143 10.22 7.44 -2.46
C VAL A 143 11.46 6.90 -1.73
N PRO A 144 12.56 7.66 -1.72
CA PRO A 144 13.79 7.29 -1.01
C PRO A 144 13.60 7.39 0.51
N ARG A 145 14.58 6.92 1.27
CA ARG A 145 14.64 7.13 2.73
C ARG A 145 14.76 8.61 3.06
N GLY A 146 14.21 8.94 4.23
CA GLY A 146 14.25 10.30 4.76
C GLY A 146 13.04 11.14 4.34
N ARG A 147 13.07 12.40 4.77
CA ARG A 147 11.96 13.32 4.52
C ARG A 147 11.87 13.71 3.05
N PRO A 148 10.72 13.57 2.39
CA PRO A 148 10.53 14.09 1.04
C PRO A 148 10.85 15.58 0.96
N ALA A 149 11.71 15.95 -0.02
CA ALA A 149 12.20 17.32 -0.17
C ALA A 149 11.14 18.25 -0.79
N LYS A 150 10.28 17.69 -1.63
CA LYS A 150 9.21 18.41 -2.34
C LYS A 150 7.89 17.73 -2.09
N LYS A 151 6.83 18.51 -1.97
CA LYS A 151 5.47 18.04 -1.76
C LYS A 151 4.47 18.94 -2.44
N GLU A 152 3.32 18.40 -2.77
CA GLU A 152 2.16 19.19 -3.20
C GLU A 152 1.65 20.09 -2.07
N ALA A 153 0.88 21.10 -2.44
CA ALA A 153 0.15 21.92 -1.47
C ALA A 153 -0.93 21.05 -0.80
N LYS A 154 -1.21 21.35 0.46
CA LYS A 154 -2.34 20.73 1.15
C LYS A 154 -3.65 21.30 0.59
N ALA A 155 -4.53 20.43 0.13
CA ALA A 155 -5.88 20.84 -0.28
C ALA A 155 -6.71 21.29 0.93
N ASP A 156 -7.62 22.25 0.70
CA ASP A 156 -8.49 22.78 1.75
C ASP A 156 -9.39 21.66 2.33
N ALA A 157 -9.88 20.76 1.50
CA ALA A 157 -10.69 19.61 1.94
C ALA A 157 -9.93 18.70 2.90
N ILE A 158 -8.65 18.41 2.64
CA ILE A 158 -7.81 17.64 3.57
C ILE A 158 -7.67 18.38 4.91
N GLN A 159 -7.51 19.71 4.88
CA GLN A 159 -7.39 20.50 6.09
C GLN A 159 -8.68 20.49 6.91
N GLU A 160 -9.84 20.54 6.25
CA GLU A 160 -11.16 20.49 6.90
C GLU A 160 -11.36 19.12 7.56
N ASP A 161 -11.12 18.03 6.85
CA ASP A 161 -11.25 16.67 7.38
C ASP A 161 -10.31 16.41 8.58
N GLU A 162 -9.06 16.89 8.50
CA GLU A 162 -8.13 16.77 9.63
C GLU A 162 -8.62 17.55 10.86
N ASN A 163 -9.15 18.77 10.65
CA ASN A 163 -9.69 19.58 11.74
C ASN A 163 -10.91 18.90 12.39
N ASP A 164 -11.81 18.36 11.58
CA ASP A 164 -13.02 17.67 12.06
C ASP A 164 -12.67 16.39 12.82
N CYS A 165 -11.69 15.64 12.33
CA CYS A 165 -11.25 14.43 13.01
C CYS A 165 -10.51 14.71 14.31
N MET A 166 -9.67 15.72 14.35
CA MET A 166 -8.87 16.06 15.54
C MET A 166 -9.68 16.78 16.63
N GLY A 167 -10.73 17.51 16.30
CA GLY A 167 -11.68 18.19 17.20
C GLY A 167 -11.23 19.57 17.60
#